data_12c45eb839f0daef4034bc14941de9ca
#
_entry.id   12c45eb839f0daef4034bc14941de9ca
#
_cell.length_a   1.000
_cell.length_b   1.000
_cell.length_c   1.000
_cell.angle_alpha   90.00
_cell.angle_beta   90.00
_cell.angle_gamma   90.00
#
_symmetry.space_group_name_H-M   'P 1'
#
loop_
_entity.id
_entity.type
_entity.pdbx_description
1 polymer ?
#
loop_
_entity_poly.entity_id
_entity_poly.type
_entity_poly.pdbx_seq_one_letter_code
_entity_poly.pdbx_strand_id
1 'polypeptide(L)'
;YPAHHITMGEGGAVFCSSSKIKRVLDSIRDWGRDCWCDTGCDNTCKKRFEWKLGELPKGYDHKYIYTNLGYNFKITEMQAALGLAQLGKLEAFINIRRENYSLLLNLLEDLKEYLILPEKTSYSYPSWFGFPLTIKEDDRFSKREIIIFLEEKGIATRPIFAGNIVRQPYMRSVNYKKVNDLKVSDRIMEKSFWLGLYPGLNKDHIQYISRIIHNYFKKGFIEAN
;
A
#
# COMPACT_ATOMS: atom_id res chain seq x y z
N TYR A 1 1.48 -1.59 -7.76
CA TYR A 1 0.63 -2.80 -7.70
C TYR A 1 -0.74 -2.55 -8.30
N PRO A 2 -1.39 -3.57 -8.90
CA PRO A 2 -2.76 -3.45 -9.42
C PRO A 2 -3.80 -3.08 -8.35
N ALA A 3 -3.58 -3.47 -7.11
CA ALA A 3 -4.48 -3.18 -5.99
C ALA A 3 -4.50 -1.70 -5.56
N HIS A 4 -3.50 -0.91 -5.91
CA HIS A 4 -3.43 0.50 -5.56
C HIS A 4 -4.26 1.37 -6.51
N HIS A 5 -4.19 2.70 -6.36
CA HIS A 5 -5.00 3.64 -7.13
C HIS A 5 -4.73 3.60 -8.63
N ILE A 6 -3.46 3.49 -9.00
CA ILE A 6 -2.98 3.22 -10.36
C ILE A 6 -1.93 2.12 -10.31
N THR A 7 -1.70 1.45 -11.42
CA THR A 7 -0.67 0.42 -11.53
C THR A 7 0.32 0.74 -12.63
N MET A 8 1.57 0.36 -12.43
CA MET A 8 2.59 0.27 -13.46
C MET A 8 3.36 -1.07 -13.37
N GLY A 9 2.72 -2.09 -12.78
CA GLY A 9 3.32 -3.35 -12.37
C GLY A 9 3.98 -3.16 -11.00
N GLU A 10 5.29 -3.10 -10.96
CA GLU A 10 6.07 -2.72 -9.80
C GLU A 10 6.69 -1.34 -10.00
N GLY A 11 6.92 -0.61 -8.92
CA GLY A 11 7.56 0.69 -8.99
C GLY A 11 7.41 1.51 -7.73
N GLY A 12 8.06 2.65 -7.71
CA GLY A 12 7.98 3.63 -6.64
C GLY A 12 8.63 4.94 -7.09
N ALA A 13 8.48 5.97 -6.29
CA ALA A 13 9.08 7.27 -6.55
C ALA A 13 9.66 7.86 -5.28
N VAL A 14 10.83 8.45 -5.40
CA VAL A 14 11.47 9.23 -4.35
C VAL A 14 11.62 10.67 -4.84
N PHE A 15 11.08 11.61 -4.09
CA PHE A 15 11.16 13.03 -4.40
C PHE A 15 12.12 13.74 -3.45
N CYS A 16 12.95 14.62 -3.98
CA CYS A 16 13.82 15.47 -3.17
C CYS A 16 14.02 16.83 -3.85
N SER A 17 14.27 17.87 -3.04
CA SER A 17 14.58 19.22 -3.51
C SER A 17 16.08 19.48 -3.69
N SER A 18 16.94 18.58 -3.22
CA SER A 18 18.39 18.71 -3.27
C SER A 18 19.00 17.99 -4.46
N SER A 19 19.70 18.72 -5.34
CA SER A 19 20.42 18.14 -6.47
C SER A 19 21.56 17.18 -6.04
N LYS A 20 22.16 17.42 -4.88
CA LYS A 20 23.19 16.53 -4.31
C LYS A 20 22.58 15.19 -3.91
N ILE A 21 21.42 15.21 -3.20
CA ILE A 21 20.70 14.00 -2.82
C ILE A 21 20.22 13.27 -4.06
N LYS A 22 19.66 13.98 -5.05
CA LYS A 22 19.24 13.38 -6.32
C LYS A 22 20.36 12.58 -6.98
N ARG A 23 21.59 13.11 -7.04
CA ARG A 23 22.74 12.38 -7.62
C ARG A 23 23.05 11.08 -6.88
N VAL A 24 23.00 11.09 -5.55
CA VAL A 24 23.22 9.88 -4.74
C VAL A 24 22.09 8.86 -4.98
N LEU A 25 20.82 9.31 -5.03
CA LEU A 25 19.69 8.45 -5.32
C LEU A 25 19.78 7.83 -6.72
N ASP A 26 20.12 8.63 -7.73
CA ASP A 26 20.32 8.14 -9.10
C ASP A 26 21.45 7.12 -9.17
N SER A 27 22.55 7.37 -8.48
CA SER A 27 23.68 6.43 -8.36
C SER A 27 23.24 5.11 -7.73
N ILE A 28 22.61 5.14 -6.55
CA ILE A 28 22.17 3.94 -5.82
C ILE A 28 21.14 3.15 -6.63
N ARG A 29 20.23 3.83 -7.32
CA ARG A 29 19.24 3.22 -8.20
C ARG A 29 19.85 2.49 -9.40
N ASP A 30 21.03 2.94 -9.88
CA ASP A 30 21.75 2.43 -11.06
C ASP A 30 23.11 1.83 -10.68
N TRP A 31 23.10 0.76 -9.90
CA TRP A 31 24.26 -0.03 -9.44
C TRP A 31 25.35 0.74 -8.67
N GLY A 32 25.11 1.96 -8.24
CA GLY A 32 26.10 2.79 -7.56
C GLY A 32 27.04 3.52 -8.50
N ARG A 33 26.68 3.68 -9.77
CA ARG A 33 27.48 4.40 -10.77
C ARG A 33 27.71 5.85 -10.38
N ASP A 34 28.95 6.34 -10.60
CA ASP A 34 29.29 7.74 -10.43
C ASP A 34 28.83 8.63 -11.60
N CYS A 35 28.72 8.06 -12.78
CA CYS A 35 28.28 8.74 -13.99
C CYS A 35 26.81 9.20 -13.88
N TRP A 36 26.56 10.47 -14.17
CA TRP A 36 25.24 11.11 -14.14
C TRP A 36 24.69 11.48 -15.53
N CYS A 37 25.33 10.99 -16.60
CA CYS A 37 24.82 11.18 -17.95
C CYS A 37 23.51 10.42 -18.13
N ASP A 38 22.53 11.05 -18.81
CA ASP A 38 21.26 10.41 -19.10
C ASP A 38 21.44 9.14 -19.94
N THR A 39 20.52 8.21 -19.80
CA THR A 39 20.54 6.96 -20.57
C THR A 39 20.50 7.25 -22.07
N GLY A 40 21.41 6.62 -22.82
CA GLY A 40 21.55 6.85 -24.26
C GLY A 40 22.34 8.10 -24.66
N CYS A 41 22.75 8.93 -23.69
CA CYS A 41 23.50 10.15 -23.93
C CYS A 41 24.92 10.04 -23.32
N ASP A 42 25.89 9.61 -24.11
CA ASP A 42 27.27 9.46 -23.64
C ASP A 42 28.01 10.80 -23.58
N ASN A 43 28.90 10.92 -22.58
CA ASN A 43 29.81 12.03 -22.43
C ASN A 43 29.17 13.44 -22.40
N THR A 44 27.96 13.58 -21.90
CA THR A 44 27.29 14.89 -21.71
C THR A 44 28.06 15.78 -20.71
N CYS A 45 28.79 15.16 -19.80
CA CYS A 45 29.67 15.85 -18.85
C CYS A 45 30.96 16.40 -19.52
N LYS A 46 31.28 16.00 -20.75
CA LYS A 46 32.54 16.32 -21.51
C LYS A 46 33.83 15.93 -20.79
N LYS A 47 33.73 14.99 -19.82
CA LYS A 47 34.86 14.57 -18.94
C LYS A 47 34.94 13.06 -18.77
N ARG A 48 34.39 12.27 -19.70
CA ARG A 48 34.24 10.82 -19.58
C ARG A 48 35.58 10.11 -19.22
N PHE A 49 36.73 10.60 -19.74
CA PHE A 49 38.03 9.97 -19.59
C PHE A 49 39.01 10.83 -18.78
N GLU A 50 38.54 11.83 -18.02
CA GLU A 50 39.42 12.75 -17.28
C GLU A 50 39.50 12.42 -15.78
N TRP A 51 38.67 11.53 -15.30
CA TRP A 51 38.53 11.23 -13.87
C TRP A 51 39.67 10.32 -13.38
N LYS A 52 40.05 10.55 -12.14
CA LYS A 52 40.80 9.59 -11.33
C LYS A 52 40.07 9.45 -10.00
N LEU A 53 39.37 8.33 -9.80
CA LEU A 53 38.58 8.02 -8.60
C LEU A 53 39.09 6.70 -8.00
N GLY A 54 39.27 6.70 -6.67
CA GLY A 54 39.81 5.54 -5.97
C GLY A 54 41.19 5.13 -6.51
N GLU A 55 41.42 3.84 -6.61
CA GLU A 55 42.64 3.24 -7.11
C GLU A 55 42.64 2.97 -8.63
N LEU A 56 41.55 3.37 -9.32
CA LEU A 56 41.45 3.19 -10.77
C LEU A 56 42.51 4.02 -11.52
N PRO A 57 42.98 3.57 -12.68
CA PRO A 57 43.89 4.33 -13.49
C PRO A 57 43.27 5.66 -13.95
N LYS A 58 44.09 6.69 -14.13
CA LYS A 58 43.62 7.97 -14.67
C LYS A 58 43.01 7.75 -16.06
N GLY A 59 41.88 8.35 -16.32
CA GLY A 59 41.16 8.23 -17.59
C GLY A 59 40.32 6.96 -17.72
N TYR A 60 40.12 6.23 -16.63
CA TYR A 60 39.19 5.13 -16.64
C TYR A 60 37.79 5.63 -17.04
N ASP A 61 37.07 4.86 -17.84
CA ASP A 61 35.77 5.28 -18.36
C ASP A 61 34.77 5.54 -17.22
N HIS A 62 34.41 6.83 -17.04
CA HIS A 62 33.53 7.28 -15.96
C HIS A 62 32.21 6.51 -15.90
N LYS A 63 31.70 6.03 -17.02
CA LYS A 63 30.49 5.23 -17.13
C LYS A 63 30.56 3.91 -16.33
N TYR A 64 31.75 3.41 -16.05
CA TYR A 64 32.02 2.16 -15.34
C TYR A 64 32.71 2.39 -13.99
N ILE A 65 32.64 3.60 -13.45
CA ILE A 65 33.11 3.90 -12.10
C ILE A 65 31.94 3.81 -11.15
N TYR A 66 32.09 3.09 -10.04
CA TYR A 66 31.10 2.87 -9.03
C TYR A 66 31.58 3.45 -7.70
N THR A 67 30.95 4.52 -7.23
CA THR A 67 31.30 5.21 -5.97
C THR A 67 30.41 4.84 -4.81
N ASN A 68 29.30 4.17 -5.08
CA ASN A 68 28.38 3.69 -4.08
C ASN A 68 28.09 2.19 -4.28
N LEU A 69 27.70 1.51 -3.20
CA LEU A 69 27.02 0.22 -3.31
C LEU A 69 25.56 0.47 -3.69
N GLY A 70 25.16 0.04 -4.88
CA GLY A 70 23.82 0.32 -5.40
C GLY A 70 23.09 -0.90 -5.92
N TYR A 71 21.90 -0.65 -6.44
CA TYR A 71 20.93 -1.66 -6.89
C TYR A 71 20.46 -1.38 -8.31
N ASN A 72 19.81 -2.34 -8.95
CA ASN A 72 19.12 -2.10 -10.21
C ASN A 72 17.62 -1.84 -9.94
N PHE A 73 17.28 -0.59 -9.68
CA PHE A 73 15.90 -0.15 -9.40
C PHE A 73 15.33 0.75 -10.50
N LYS A 74 15.91 0.74 -11.68
CA LYS A 74 15.34 1.46 -12.82
C LYS A 74 14.08 0.75 -13.31
N ILE A 75 13.01 1.53 -13.52
CA ILE A 75 11.80 1.05 -14.21
C ILE A 75 12.05 0.92 -15.70
N THR A 76 11.28 0.07 -16.36
CA THR A 76 11.29 -0.07 -17.81
C THR A 76 10.38 0.96 -18.48
N GLU A 77 10.61 1.25 -19.76
CA GLU A 77 9.73 2.10 -20.57
C GLU A 77 8.30 1.53 -20.65
N MET A 78 8.15 0.20 -20.65
CA MET A 78 6.83 -0.45 -20.62
C MET A 78 6.08 -0.14 -19.32
N GLN A 79 6.75 -0.16 -18.18
CA GLN A 79 6.16 0.22 -16.90
C GLN A 79 5.79 1.71 -16.89
N ALA A 80 6.66 2.56 -17.40
CA ALA A 80 6.41 4.00 -17.50
C ALA A 80 5.20 4.31 -18.39
N ALA A 81 5.09 3.66 -19.55
CA ALA A 81 3.96 3.82 -20.47
C ALA A 81 2.63 3.38 -19.83
N LEU A 82 2.63 2.24 -19.11
CA LEU A 82 1.47 1.80 -18.35
C LEU A 82 1.08 2.81 -17.27
N GLY A 83 2.06 3.30 -16.50
CA GLY A 83 1.83 4.32 -15.46
C GLY A 83 1.22 5.60 -16.03
N LEU A 84 1.71 6.06 -17.17
CA LEU A 84 1.18 7.25 -17.87
C LEU A 84 -0.27 7.05 -18.30
N ALA A 85 -0.59 5.90 -18.89
CA ALA A 85 -1.97 5.56 -19.29
C ALA A 85 -2.92 5.47 -18.09
N GLN A 86 -2.44 4.97 -16.96
CA GLN A 86 -3.22 4.89 -15.71
C GLN A 86 -3.42 6.26 -15.06
N LEU A 87 -2.43 7.16 -15.15
CA LEU A 87 -2.50 8.50 -14.56
C LEU A 87 -3.69 9.31 -15.12
N GLY A 88 -4.01 9.14 -16.40
CA GLY A 88 -5.18 9.77 -17.02
C GLY A 88 -6.52 9.30 -16.44
N LYS A 89 -6.57 8.19 -15.71
CA LYS A 89 -7.78 7.65 -15.08
C LYS A 89 -7.86 7.97 -13.57
N LEU A 90 -6.81 8.54 -12.98
CA LEU A 90 -6.64 8.65 -11.54
C LEU A 90 -7.79 9.40 -10.86
N GLU A 91 -8.20 10.56 -11.39
CA GLU A 91 -9.28 11.36 -10.81
C GLU A 91 -10.62 10.61 -10.79
N ALA A 92 -10.97 9.93 -11.88
CA ALA A 92 -12.18 9.10 -11.92
C ALA A 92 -12.13 7.96 -10.88
N PHE A 93 -10.98 7.30 -10.75
CA PHE A 93 -10.80 6.23 -9.77
C PHE A 93 -10.89 6.74 -8.33
N ILE A 94 -10.34 7.92 -8.03
CA ILE A 94 -10.45 8.57 -6.73
C ILE A 94 -11.92 8.85 -6.38
N ASN A 95 -12.67 9.41 -7.30
CA ASN A 95 -14.07 9.78 -7.08
C ASN A 95 -14.93 8.54 -6.83
N ILE A 96 -14.81 7.50 -7.66
CA ILE A 96 -15.53 6.23 -7.46
C ILE A 96 -15.22 5.61 -6.08
N ARG A 97 -13.95 5.60 -5.66
CA ARG A 97 -13.57 5.09 -4.32
C ARG A 97 -14.24 5.86 -3.20
N ARG A 98 -14.33 7.19 -3.31
CA ARG A 98 -14.98 8.06 -2.32
C ARG A 98 -16.49 7.85 -2.27
N GLU A 99 -17.13 7.73 -3.43
CA GLU A 99 -18.56 7.44 -3.55
C GLU A 99 -18.89 6.08 -2.92
N ASN A 100 -18.14 5.04 -3.28
CA ASN A 100 -18.31 3.70 -2.73
C ASN A 100 -18.09 3.65 -1.23
N TYR A 101 -17.07 4.37 -0.71
CA TYR A 101 -16.84 4.49 0.72
C TYR A 101 -18.02 5.14 1.43
N SER A 102 -18.48 6.29 0.93
CA SER A 102 -19.59 7.04 1.54
C SER A 102 -20.88 6.23 1.52
N LEU A 103 -21.15 5.54 0.42
CA LEU A 103 -22.32 4.68 0.30
C LEU A 103 -22.27 3.52 1.30
N LEU A 104 -21.14 2.81 1.37
CA LEU A 104 -21.00 1.67 2.29
C LEU A 104 -21.06 2.12 3.75
N LEU A 105 -20.44 3.27 4.09
CA LEU A 105 -20.49 3.83 5.42
C LEU A 105 -21.94 4.12 5.85
N ASN A 106 -22.71 4.77 4.99
CA ASN A 106 -24.11 5.09 5.26
C ASN A 106 -24.96 3.81 5.41
N LEU A 107 -24.71 2.80 4.57
CA LEU A 107 -25.45 1.55 4.60
C LEU A 107 -25.14 0.67 5.83
N LEU A 108 -24.04 0.90 6.52
CA LEU A 108 -23.64 0.14 7.71
C LEU A 108 -23.79 0.95 9.02
N GLU A 109 -24.39 2.13 8.95
CA GLU A 109 -24.53 3.04 10.10
C GLU A 109 -25.27 2.39 11.29
N ASP A 110 -26.28 1.61 11.01
CA ASP A 110 -27.10 0.88 11.99
C ASP A 110 -26.35 -0.29 12.66
N LEU A 111 -25.23 -0.72 12.10
CA LEU A 111 -24.38 -1.76 12.68
C LEU A 111 -23.29 -1.23 13.62
N LYS A 112 -23.31 0.06 13.96
CA LYS A 112 -22.36 0.66 14.92
C LYS A 112 -22.40 0.07 16.32
N GLU A 113 -23.46 -0.61 16.67
CA GLU A 113 -23.52 -1.37 17.91
C GLU A 113 -22.48 -2.49 17.93
N TYR A 114 -22.26 -3.16 16.80
CA TYR A 114 -21.36 -4.34 16.65
C TYR A 114 -20.02 -4.02 16.03
N LEU A 115 -19.97 -2.95 15.25
CA LEU A 115 -18.81 -2.57 14.44
C LEU A 115 -18.28 -1.18 14.82
N ILE A 116 -16.96 -1.05 14.81
CA ILE A 116 -16.32 0.26 14.68
C ILE A 116 -16.14 0.49 13.19
N LEU A 117 -16.85 1.48 12.66
CA LEU A 117 -16.74 1.91 11.27
C LEU A 117 -15.58 2.92 11.10
N PRO A 118 -14.97 2.99 9.91
CA PRO A 118 -13.88 3.90 9.68
C PRO A 118 -14.35 5.36 9.63
N GLU A 119 -13.53 6.25 10.19
CA GLU A 119 -13.77 7.69 10.16
C GLU A 119 -12.60 8.39 9.48
N LYS A 120 -12.91 9.44 8.71
CA LYS A 120 -11.87 10.32 8.18
C LYS A 120 -11.37 11.25 9.27
N THR A 121 -10.08 11.50 9.31
CA THR A 121 -9.52 12.54 10.19
C THR A 121 -9.95 13.93 9.72
N SER A 122 -10.07 14.87 10.68
CA SER A 122 -10.36 16.26 10.39
C SER A 122 -9.36 16.82 9.35
N TYR A 123 -9.85 17.68 8.47
CA TYR A 123 -9.04 18.31 7.40
C TYR A 123 -8.43 17.35 6.38
N SER A 124 -8.82 16.06 6.36
CA SER A 124 -8.40 15.12 5.34
C SER A 124 -9.47 14.91 4.26
N TYR A 125 -9.00 14.61 3.04
CA TYR A 125 -9.84 14.23 1.91
C TYR A 125 -9.29 12.96 1.25
N PRO A 126 -9.37 11.82 1.95
CA PRO A 126 -8.69 10.59 1.55
C PRO A 126 -9.33 9.97 0.30
N SER A 127 -8.50 9.29 -0.47
CA SER A 127 -8.95 8.31 -1.45
C SER A 127 -8.76 6.91 -0.84
N TRP A 128 -9.85 6.26 -0.54
CA TRP A 128 -9.85 5.04 0.25
C TRP A 128 -9.36 3.82 -0.55
N PHE A 129 -8.34 3.15 -0.03
CA PHE A 129 -7.84 1.89 -0.56
C PHE A 129 -8.77 0.71 -0.24
N GLY A 130 -9.29 0.71 0.96
CA GLY A 130 -10.21 -0.29 1.48
C GLY A 130 -11.10 0.28 2.57
N PHE A 131 -12.05 -0.51 3.02
CA PHE A 131 -13.01 -0.18 4.07
C PHE A 131 -12.71 -1.04 5.31
N PRO A 132 -11.98 -0.52 6.31
CA PRO A 132 -11.66 -1.26 7.51
C PRO A 132 -12.89 -1.41 8.41
N LEU A 133 -13.06 -2.58 8.96
CA LEU A 133 -14.09 -2.92 9.94
C LEU A 133 -13.42 -3.51 11.17
N THR A 134 -13.84 -3.11 12.35
CA THR A 134 -13.39 -3.71 13.61
C THR A 134 -14.61 -4.20 14.40
N ILE A 135 -14.61 -5.48 14.74
CA ILE A 135 -15.68 -6.05 15.58
C ILE A 135 -15.47 -5.57 17.01
N LYS A 136 -16.52 -5.06 17.62
CA LYS A 136 -16.52 -4.69 19.04
C LYS A 136 -16.46 -5.93 19.91
N GLU A 137 -16.17 -5.73 21.20
CA GLU A 137 -16.17 -6.81 22.19
C GLU A 137 -17.63 -7.32 22.35
N ASP A 138 -17.89 -8.48 21.78
CA ASP A 138 -19.17 -9.17 21.84
C ASP A 138 -18.90 -10.65 21.56
N ASP A 139 -19.23 -11.50 22.50
CA ASP A 139 -18.94 -12.94 22.44
C ASP A 139 -19.79 -13.68 21.37
N ARG A 140 -20.85 -13.03 20.87
CA ARG A 140 -21.71 -13.57 19.80
C ARG A 140 -21.09 -13.51 18.42
N PHE A 141 -20.05 -12.66 18.21
CA PHE A 141 -19.50 -12.39 16.90
C PHE A 141 -17.96 -12.51 16.91
N SER A 142 -17.44 -13.24 15.95
CA SER A 142 -15.99 -13.36 15.79
C SER A 142 -15.51 -12.85 14.43
N LYS A 143 -14.33 -12.25 14.42
CA LYS A 143 -13.68 -11.85 13.17
C LYS A 143 -13.48 -13.04 12.22
N ARG A 144 -13.11 -14.20 12.75
CA ARG A 144 -12.86 -15.39 11.94
C ARG A 144 -14.15 -15.85 11.23
N GLU A 145 -15.26 -15.88 11.94
CA GLU A 145 -16.54 -16.34 11.39
C GLU A 145 -17.10 -15.38 10.34
N ILE A 146 -17.09 -14.07 10.59
CA ILE A 146 -17.54 -13.09 9.58
C ILE A 146 -16.66 -13.13 8.33
N ILE A 147 -15.35 -13.29 8.45
CA ILE A 147 -14.45 -13.42 7.30
C ILE A 147 -14.82 -14.66 6.48
N ILE A 148 -14.97 -15.83 7.12
CA ILE A 148 -15.37 -17.06 6.42
C ILE A 148 -16.70 -16.87 5.72
N PHE A 149 -17.69 -16.32 6.43
CA PHE A 149 -19.01 -16.07 5.87
C PHE A 149 -18.98 -15.13 4.65
N LEU A 150 -18.20 -14.05 4.71
CA LEU A 150 -18.04 -13.12 3.58
C LEU A 150 -17.34 -13.76 2.38
N GLU A 151 -16.25 -14.50 2.60
CA GLU A 151 -15.51 -15.19 1.54
C GLU A 151 -16.41 -16.25 0.85
N GLU A 152 -17.23 -16.99 1.59
CA GLU A 152 -18.23 -17.93 1.03
C GLU A 152 -19.30 -17.23 0.17
N LYS A 153 -19.54 -15.95 0.40
CA LYS A 153 -20.46 -15.11 -0.39
C LYS A 153 -19.75 -14.32 -1.50
N GLY A 154 -18.48 -14.66 -1.80
CA GLY A 154 -17.70 -14.02 -2.85
C GLY A 154 -17.19 -12.62 -2.52
N ILE A 155 -17.21 -12.23 -1.23
CA ILE A 155 -16.70 -10.94 -0.77
C ILE A 155 -15.31 -11.17 -0.17
N ALA A 156 -14.29 -10.83 -0.93
CA ALA A 156 -12.91 -10.98 -0.50
C ALA A 156 -12.55 -10.03 0.64
N THR A 157 -11.86 -10.55 1.64
CA THR A 157 -11.42 -9.82 2.82
C THR A 157 -9.90 -9.85 2.97
N ARG A 158 -9.35 -8.94 3.76
CA ARG A 158 -7.92 -8.95 4.13
C ARG A 158 -7.76 -8.55 5.59
N PRO A 159 -6.79 -9.13 6.31
CA PRO A 159 -6.39 -8.62 7.61
C PRO A 159 -5.79 -7.21 7.46
N ILE A 160 -5.68 -6.48 8.57
CA ILE A 160 -4.96 -5.19 8.56
C ILE A 160 -3.46 -5.51 8.46
N PHE A 161 -3.03 -5.78 7.24
CA PHE A 161 -1.66 -6.17 6.85
C PHE A 161 -1.07 -7.24 7.79
N ALA A 162 0.13 -6.97 8.34
CA ALA A 162 0.81 -7.87 9.27
C ALA A 162 0.21 -7.90 10.69
N GLY A 163 -0.80 -7.07 10.97
CA GLY A 163 -1.33 -6.90 12.33
C GLY A 163 -0.27 -6.34 13.28
N ASN A 164 -0.08 -6.95 14.44
CA ASN A 164 1.02 -6.61 15.33
C ASN A 164 2.31 -7.28 14.85
N ILE A 165 3.22 -6.51 14.29
CA ILE A 165 4.45 -7.01 13.66
C ILE A 165 5.33 -7.81 14.62
N VAL A 166 5.35 -7.48 15.93
CA VAL A 166 6.16 -8.22 16.91
C VAL A 166 5.63 -9.62 17.19
N ARG A 167 4.43 -9.95 16.72
CA ARG A 167 3.85 -11.31 16.78
C ARG A 167 4.25 -12.17 15.59
N GLN A 168 4.86 -11.59 14.55
CA GLN A 168 5.27 -12.34 13.37
C GLN A 168 6.42 -13.30 13.69
N PRO A 169 6.44 -14.51 13.08
CA PRO A 169 7.41 -15.56 13.41
C PRO A 169 8.87 -15.13 13.29
N TYR A 170 9.21 -14.31 12.29
CA TYR A 170 10.59 -13.86 12.06
C TYR A 170 11.12 -12.95 13.18
N MET A 171 10.25 -12.29 13.94
CA MET A 171 10.64 -11.42 15.04
C MET A 171 11.34 -12.15 16.18
N ARG A 172 11.25 -13.49 16.22
CA ARG A 172 11.99 -14.31 17.19
C ARG A 172 13.51 -14.24 16.98
N SER A 173 13.96 -13.93 15.79
CA SER A 173 15.38 -13.79 15.42
C SER A 173 15.85 -12.34 15.31
N VAL A 174 14.98 -11.36 15.55
CA VAL A 174 15.29 -9.94 15.42
C VAL A 174 15.47 -9.32 16.79
N ASN A 175 16.58 -8.60 16.98
CA ASN A 175 16.77 -7.80 18.19
C ASN A 175 16.00 -6.47 18.06
N TYR A 176 15.03 -6.22 18.94
CA TYR A 176 14.22 -5.02 18.93
C TYR A 176 13.87 -4.55 20.33
N LYS A 177 13.50 -3.27 20.44
CA LYS A 177 13.00 -2.69 21.70
C LYS A 177 11.48 -2.53 21.60
N LYS A 178 10.78 -3.13 22.54
CA LYS A 178 9.33 -2.96 22.68
C LYS A 178 9.05 -1.77 23.60
N VAL A 179 8.19 -0.86 23.13
CA VAL A 179 7.67 0.26 23.94
C VAL A 179 6.20 0.00 24.23
N ASN A 180 5.83 -0.03 25.49
CA ASN A 180 4.50 -0.40 26.00
C ASN A 180 4.10 -1.86 25.70
N ASP A 181 2.88 -2.23 26.09
CA ASP A 181 2.34 -3.59 25.98
C ASP A 181 1.77 -3.97 24.61
N LEU A 182 1.58 -2.96 23.72
CA LEU A 182 1.02 -3.11 22.36
C LEU A 182 -0.41 -3.70 22.30
N LYS A 183 -1.20 -3.57 23.37
CA LYS A 183 -2.58 -4.10 23.43
C LYS A 183 -3.46 -3.60 22.30
N VAL A 184 -3.32 -2.32 21.92
CA VAL A 184 -4.10 -1.75 20.80
C VAL A 184 -3.74 -2.43 19.47
N SER A 185 -2.47 -2.67 19.23
CA SER A 185 -2.01 -3.40 18.02
C SER A 185 -2.49 -4.85 18.02
N ASP A 186 -2.48 -5.52 19.17
CA ASP A 186 -3.03 -6.87 19.32
C ASP A 186 -4.55 -6.87 19.05
N ARG A 187 -5.29 -5.93 19.63
CA ARG A 187 -6.72 -5.79 19.40
C ARG A 187 -7.06 -5.54 17.92
N ILE A 188 -6.33 -4.65 17.24
CA ILE A 188 -6.51 -4.42 15.80
C ILE A 188 -6.23 -5.70 15.02
N MET A 189 -5.16 -6.41 15.34
CA MET A 189 -4.82 -7.68 14.70
C MET A 189 -5.93 -8.73 14.88
N GLU A 190 -6.52 -8.81 16.06
CA GLU A 190 -7.51 -9.83 16.42
C GLU A 190 -8.92 -9.52 15.95
N LYS A 191 -9.31 -8.24 15.92
CA LYS A 191 -10.69 -7.80 15.71
C LYS A 191 -10.93 -7.09 14.39
N SER A 192 -9.88 -6.67 13.66
CA SER A 192 -10.04 -5.84 12.47
C SER A 192 -9.68 -6.59 11.18
N PHE A 193 -10.42 -6.28 10.13
CA PHE A 193 -10.18 -6.69 8.75
C PHE A 193 -10.66 -5.58 7.82
N TRP A 194 -10.41 -5.67 6.53
CA TRP A 194 -10.91 -4.69 5.57
C TRP A 194 -11.43 -5.33 4.29
N LEU A 195 -12.34 -4.61 3.65
CA LEU A 195 -12.94 -4.90 2.36
C LEU A 195 -12.31 -4.03 1.27
N GLY A 196 -12.16 -4.55 0.07
CA GLY A 196 -11.67 -3.76 -1.06
C GLY A 196 -12.68 -2.69 -1.48
N LEU A 197 -12.16 -1.50 -1.78
CA LEU A 197 -12.91 -0.41 -2.43
C LEU A 197 -12.18 -0.03 -3.71
N TYR A 198 -12.38 -0.77 -4.80
CA TYR A 198 -11.71 -0.48 -6.05
C TYR A 198 -12.71 0.07 -7.10
N PRO A 199 -12.24 0.78 -8.14
CA PRO A 199 -13.12 1.48 -9.07
C PRO A 199 -14.01 0.59 -9.93
N GLY A 200 -13.80 -0.71 -9.96
CA GLY A 200 -14.67 -1.67 -10.63
C GLY A 200 -15.95 -2.03 -9.85
N LEU A 201 -16.04 -1.64 -8.58
CA LEU A 201 -17.28 -1.82 -7.81
C LEU A 201 -18.26 -0.71 -8.16
N ASN A 202 -19.48 -1.10 -8.51
CA ASN A 202 -20.62 -0.20 -8.69
C ASN A 202 -21.55 -0.20 -7.46
N LYS A 203 -22.61 0.59 -7.53
CA LYS A 203 -23.59 0.72 -6.44
C LYS A 203 -24.22 -0.62 -6.03
N ASP A 204 -24.53 -1.49 -7.00
CA ASP A 204 -25.17 -2.78 -6.72
C ASP A 204 -24.23 -3.71 -5.94
N HIS A 205 -22.93 -3.69 -6.28
CA HIS A 205 -21.93 -4.42 -5.51
C HIS A 205 -21.83 -3.92 -4.07
N ILE A 206 -21.86 -2.60 -3.85
CA ILE A 206 -21.82 -2.02 -2.50
C ILE A 206 -23.06 -2.37 -1.70
N GLN A 207 -24.25 -2.33 -2.31
CA GLN A 207 -25.49 -2.75 -1.69
C GLN A 207 -25.49 -4.26 -1.37
N TYR A 208 -24.92 -5.08 -2.25
CA TYR A 208 -24.76 -6.50 -1.99
C TYR A 208 -23.88 -6.75 -0.77
N ILE A 209 -22.71 -6.10 -0.71
CA ILE A 209 -21.78 -6.20 0.43
C ILE A 209 -22.49 -5.85 1.73
N SER A 210 -23.19 -4.71 1.76
CA SER A 210 -23.96 -4.28 2.93
C SER A 210 -24.99 -5.32 3.36
N ARG A 211 -25.80 -5.82 2.43
CA ARG A 211 -26.83 -6.84 2.70
C ARG A 211 -26.24 -8.11 3.29
N ILE A 212 -25.12 -8.58 2.78
CA ILE A 212 -24.47 -9.80 3.30
C ILE A 212 -23.91 -9.56 4.71
N ILE A 213 -23.34 -8.39 5.00
CA ILE A 213 -22.89 -8.04 6.35
C ILE A 213 -24.07 -8.02 7.32
N HIS A 214 -25.18 -7.40 6.97
CA HIS A 214 -26.40 -7.41 7.80
C HIS A 214 -26.92 -8.83 8.05
N ASN A 215 -26.87 -9.71 7.05
CA ASN A 215 -27.31 -11.09 7.22
C ASN A 215 -26.45 -11.85 8.23
N TYR A 216 -25.16 -11.56 8.31
CA TYR A 216 -24.29 -12.14 9.33
C TYR A 216 -24.73 -11.73 10.74
N PHE A 217 -24.91 -10.44 10.96
CA PHE A 217 -25.31 -9.95 12.29
C PHE A 217 -26.73 -10.39 12.68
N LYS A 218 -27.67 -10.48 11.73
CA LYS A 218 -29.01 -11.02 11.99
C LYS A 218 -29.01 -12.48 12.40
N LYS A 219 -28.16 -13.34 11.85
CA LYS A 219 -28.07 -14.76 12.23
C LYS A 219 -27.63 -14.94 13.69
N GLY A 220 -26.71 -14.14 14.18
CA GLY A 220 -26.29 -14.19 15.57
C GLY A 220 -27.38 -13.90 16.59
N PHE A 221 -28.53 -13.33 16.17
CA PHE A 221 -29.72 -13.20 17.02
C PHE A 221 -30.60 -14.43 17.03
N ILE A 222 -30.57 -15.23 15.96
CA ILE A 222 -31.46 -16.42 15.85
C ILE A 222 -30.84 -17.61 16.59
N GLU A 223 -29.50 -17.68 16.66
CA GLU A 223 -28.81 -18.77 17.36
C GLU A 223 -28.60 -18.49 18.87
N ALA A 224 -28.83 -17.27 19.32
CA ALA A 224 -28.75 -16.87 20.74
C ALA A 224 -30.08 -16.92 21.52
N ASN A 225 -31.19 -17.27 20.86
CA ASN A 225 -32.52 -17.52 21.44
C ASN A 225 -32.91 -18.99 21.21
#